data_13cc296080725d066aec0a99d4e5fceb
#
_entry.id   13cc296080725d066aec0a99d4e5fceb
#
_cell.length_a   1.000
_cell.length_b   1.000
_cell.length_c   1.000
_cell.angle_alpha   90.00
_cell.angle_beta   90.00
_cell.angle_gamma   90.00
#
_symmetry.space_group_name_H-M   'P 1'
#
loop_
_entity.id
_entity.type
_entity.pdbx_description
1 polymer ?
#
loop_
_entity_poly.entity_id
_entity_poly.type
_entity_poly.pdbx_seq_one_letter_code
_entity_poly.pdbx_strand_id
1 'polypeptide(L)' 'LIVELDGRTGHEGVGAFRDMDRDNYHTMQGRPTLRYGWEQCHGTPCRTFREVAEMRHSLGWTGDIKRCRRCR' A
#
# COMPACT_ATOMS: atom_id res chain seq x y z
N LEU A 1 -4.43 -3.22 8.17
CA LEU A 1 -3.85 -2.53 7.01
C LEU A 1 -3.66 -3.49 5.85
N ILE A 2 -4.10 -3.07 4.70
CA ILE A 2 -3.93 -3.82 3.46
C ILE A 2 -3.04 -2.99 2.54
N VAL A 3 -2.03 -3.63 1.97
CA VAL A 3 -1.17 -2.98 0.98
C VAL A 3 -1.36 -3.72 -0.34
N GLU A 4 -1.77 -3.00 -1.37
CA GLU A 4 -1.97 -3.55 -2.70
C GLU A 4 -0.93 -2.99 -3.66
N LEU A 5 -0.31 -3.87 -4.41
CA LEU A 5 0.63 -3.48 -5.46
C LEU A 5 -0.07 -3.67 -6.81
N ASP A 6 -0.36 -2.57 -7.47
CA ASP A 6 -1.09 -2.58 -8.72
C ASP A 6 -0.17 -2.79 -9.92
N GLY A 7 -0.23 -3.98 -10.51
CA GLY A 7 0.23 -4.17 -11.88
C GLY A 7 -0.81 -3.61 -12.85
N ARG A 8 -0.42 -3.42 -14.10
CA ARG A 8 -1.36 -2.95 -15.12
C ARG A 8 -2.33 -4.04 -15.58
N THR A 9 -1.89 -5.29 -15.51
CA THR A 9 -2.68 -6.43 -15.97
C THR A 9 -3.70 -6.81 -14.91
N GLY A 10 -4.96 -6.94 -15.32
CA GLY A 10 -6.05 -7.37 -14.43
C GLY A 10 -6.73 -6.26 -13.65
N HIS A 11 -6.31 -5.00 -13.83
CA HIS A 11 -6.90 -3.85 -13.13
C HIS A 11 -7.75 -2.96 -14.05
N GLU A 12 -8.10 -3.45 -15.23
CA GLU A 12 -8.97 -2.75 -16.17
C GLU A 12 -10.29 -3.50 -16.35
N GLY A 13 -11.34 -2.76 -16.73
CA GLY A 13 -12.66 -3.36 -16.97
C GLY A 13 -13.26 -4.03 -15.75
N VAL A 14 -13.66 -5.29 -15.90
CA VAL A 14 -14.29 -6.08 -14.82
C VAL A 14 -13.36 -6.25 -13.62
N GLY A 15 -12.06 -6.37 -13.86
CA GLY A 15 -11.08 -6.46 -12.79
C GLY A 15 -11.05 -5.22 -11.92
N ALA A 16 -11.18 -4.03 -12.53
CA ALA A 16 -11.20 -2.77 -11.79
C ALA A 16 -12.43 -2.68 -10.86
N PHE A 17 -13.58 -3.13 -11.31
CA PHE A 17 -14.79 -3.14 -10.47
C PHE A 17 -14.66 -4.10 -9.29
N ARG A 18 -14.09 -5.27 -9.51
CA ARG A 18 -13.85 -6.22 -8.42
C ARG A 18 -12.89 -5.64 -7.37
N ASP A 19 -11.87 -4.91 -7.81
CA ASP A 19 -10.92 -4.26 -6.91
C ASP A 19 -11.61 -3.19 -6.08
N MET A 20 -12.50 -2.40 -6.68
CA MET A 20 -13.28 -1.39 -5.95
C MET A 20 -14.17 -2.02 -4.88
N ASP A 21 -14.88 -3.09 -5.23
CA ASP A 21 -15.74 -3.79 -4.30
C ASP A 21 -14.94 -4.37 -3.13
N ARG A 22 -13.79 -4.95 -3.41
CA ARG A 22 -12.91 -5.49 -2.38
C ARG A 22 -12.38 -4.39 -1.46
N ASP A 23 -11.95 -3.27 -2.03
CA ASP A 23 -11.44 -2.15 -1.27
C ASP A 23 -12.53 -1.58 -0.35
N ASN A 24 -13.74 -1.43 -0.87
CA ASN A 24 -14.88 -0.95 -0.09
C ASN A 24 -15.20 -1.91 1.06
N TYR A 25 -15.19 -3.21 0.80
CA TYR A 25 -15.41 -4.21 1.84
C TYR A 25 -14.41 -4.06 2.99
N HIS A 26 -13.13 -3.94 2.68
CA HIS A 26 -12.09 -3.81 3.69
C HIS A 26 -12.21 -2.48 4.45
N THR A 27 -12.56 -1.41 3.76
CA THR A 27 -12.78 -0.11 4.39
C THR A 27 -13.94 -0.18 5.39
N MET A 28 -15.02 -0.83 5.02
CA MET A 28 -16.18 -1.00 5.91
C MET A 28 -15.86 -1.86 7.13
N GLN A 29 -14.87 -2.74 7.03
CA GLN A 29 -14.39 -3.54 8.15
C GLN A 29 -13.34 -2.83 9.01
N GLY A 30 -13.07 -1.55 8.73
CA GLY A 30 -12.08 -0.78 9.47
C GLY A 30 -10.64 -1.09 9.10
N ARG A 31 -10.40 -1.68 7.94
CA ARG A 31 -9.05 -1.99 7.45
C ARG A 31 -8.67 -1.01 6.35
N PRO A 32 -7.80 -0.02 6.63
CA PRO A 32 -7.37 0.90 5.60
C PRO A 32 -6.52 0.19 4.55
N THR A 33 -6.63 0.64 3.31
CA THR A 33 -5.90 0.10 2.18
C THR A 33 -4.98 1.16 1.60
N LEU A 34 -3.72 0.83 1.41
CA LEU A 34 -2.76 1.63 0.65
C LEU A 34 -2.46 0.91 -0.66
N ARG A 35 -2.49 1.65 -1.75
CA ARG A 35 -2.29 1.11 -3.09
C ARG A 35 -1.13 1.80 -3.76
N TYR A 36 -0.22 1.01 -4.34
CA TYR A 36 0.97 1.52 -4.99
C TYR A 36 1.13 0.93 -6.38
N GLY A 37 1.51 1.78 -7.32
CA GLY A 37 1.82 1.37 -8.67
C GLY A 37 3.30 1.08 -8.87
N TRP A 38 3.66 0.78 -10.10
CA TRP A 38 5.03 0.43 -10.48
C TRP A 38 6.05 1.49 -10.09
N GLU A 39 5.75 2.77 -10.36
CA GLU A 39 6.69 3.85 -10.09
C GLU A 39 6.98 4.02 -8.60
N GLN A 40 5.97 3.85 -7.76
CA GLN A 40 6.16 3.95 -6.33
C GLN A 40 6.97 2.78 -5.77
N CYS A 41 6.82 1.59 -6.35
CA CYS A 41 7.60 0.43 -5.92
C CYS A 41 9.02 0.44 -6.44
N HIS A 42 9.22 0.94 -7.66
CA HIS A 42 10.52 0.93 -8.34
C HIS A 42 11.27 2.25 -8.25
N GLY A 43 10.57 3.36 -8.44
CA GLY A 43 11.18 4.69 -8.49
C GLY A 43 11.41 5.29 -7.12
N THR A 44 10.48 5.08 -6.18
CA THR A 44 10.55 5.66 -4.83
C THR A 44 10.27 4.61 -3.75
N PRO A 45 11.01 3.50 -3.72
CA PRO A 45 10.71 2.40 -2.78
C PRO A 45 10.84 2.80 -1.32
N CYS A 46 11.82 3.62 -0.97
CA CYS A 46 12.02 4.03 0.42
C CYS A 46 10.92 4.97 0.91
N ARG A 47 10.46 5.87 0.05
CA ARG A 47 9.33 6.73 0.37
C ARG A 47 8.05 5.91 0.56
N THR A 48 7.80 4.97 -0.33
CA THR A 48 6.66 4.07 -0.25
C THR A 48 6.70 3.24 1.03
N PHE A 49 7.85 2.70 1.35
CA PHE A 49 8.04 1.94 2.59
C PHE A 49 7.75 2.79 3.83
N ARG A 50 8.20 4.05 3.85
CA ARG A 50 7.94 4.95 4.97
C ARG A 50 6.45 5.22 5.15
N GLU A 51 5.72 5.43 4.07
CA GLU A 51 4.27 5.63 4.16
C GLU A 51 3.57 4.44 4.78
N VAL A 52 3.94 3.23 4.35
CA VAL A 52 3.38 2.00 4.93
C VAL A 52 3.70 1.91 6.42
N ALA A 53 4.95 2.20 6.78
CA ALA A 53 5.37 2.14 8.17
C ALA A 53 4.68 3.19 9.04
N GLU A 54 4.51 4.41 8.53
CA GLU A 54 3.78 5.46 9.23
C GLU A 54 2.32 5.08 9.47
N MET A 55 1.67 4.50 8.47
CA MET A 55 0.31 4.01 8.63
C MET A 55 0.23 2.91 9.67
N ARG A 56 1.18 1.98 9.66
CA ARG A 56 1.23 0.91 10.67
C ARG A 56 1.42 1.48 12.07
N HIS A 57 2.28 2.49 12.23
CA HIS A 57 2.45 3.17 13.52
C HIS A 57 1.14 3.80 13.98
N SER A 58 0.41 4.46 13.08
CA SER A 58 -0.88 5.07 13.42
C SER A 58 -1.92 4.04 13.84
N LEU A 59 -1.76 2.79 13.44
CA LEU A 59 -2.65 1.70 13.78
C LEU A 59 -2.16 0.87 14.99
N GLY A 60 -1.12 1.34 15.68
CA GLY A 60 -0.65 0.73 16.90
C GLY A 60 0.62 -0.10 16.81
N TRP A 61 1.23 -0.21 15.64
CA TRP A 61 2.51 -0.91 15.51
C TRP A 61 3.62 -0.07 16.16
N THR A 62 4.47 -0.73 16.96
CA THR A 62 5.53 -0.05 17.71
C THR A 62 6.94 -0.38 17.22
N GLY A 63 7.05 -1.06 16.10
CA GLY A 63 8.34 -1.42 15.52
C GLY A 63 9.11 -0.22 14.99
N ASP A 64 10.40 -0.40 14.77
CA ASP A 64 11.29 0.63 14.24
C ASP A 64 11.52 0.45 12.75
N ILE A 65 11.67 1.58 12.06
CA ILE A 65 12.00 1.61 10.65
C ILE A 65 13.52 1.73 10.52
N LYS A 66 14.14 0.74 9.88
CA LYS A 66 15.56 0.81 9.57
C LYS A 66 15.79 1.59 8.29
N ARG A 67 16.76 2.49 8.30
CA ARG A 67 17.14 3.22 7.10
C ARG A 67 17.74 2.28 6.05
N CYS A 68 17.31 2.45 4.83
CA CYS A 68 17.92 1.82 3.68
C CYS A 68 19.34 2.40 3.48
N ARG A 69 20.30 1.55 3.15
CA ARG A 69 21.69 1.99 2.93
C ARG A 69 21.81 3.02 1.79
N ARG A 70 20.88 3.00 0.83
CA ARG A 70 20.87 3.90 -0.32
C ARG A 70 20.17 5.23 -0.04
N CYS A 71 19.43 5.33 1.04
CA CYS A 71 18.61 6.49 1.37
C CYS A 71 19.19 7.33 2.51
N ARG A 72 20.47 7.53 2.50
CA ARG A 72 21.16 8.37 3.50
C ARG A 72 20.89 9.85 3.27
#